data_35589bcb4e29e3ebd7e602ac5b83c91a
#
_entry.id   35589bcb4e29e3ebd7e602ac5b83c91a
#
_cell.length_a   1.000
_cell.length_b   1.000
_cell.length_c   1.000
_cell.angle_alpha   90.00
_cell.angle_beta   90.00
_cell.angle_gamma   90.00
#
_symmetry.space_group_name_H-M   'P 1'
#
loop_
_entity.id
_entity.type
_entity.pdbx_description
1 polymer ?
#
loop_
_entity_poly.entity_id
_entity_poly.type
_entity_poly.pdbx_seq_one_letter_code
_entity_poly.pdbx_strand_id
1 'polypeptide(L)'
;MIKEIVERWEKNKGKLRAHITKEGESYKEKGYEGLLKDIINIVLNDDEADFFEKCYNAEKMTVIDDGDYQGTLIFIFPYDTYQPSASEYLYTSVGYGSCSGCDTWEAAETGDNFVGDMMTLALHMIQSMKRMED
;
A
#
# COMPACT_ATOMS: atom_id res chain seq x y z
N MET A 1 11.32 -11.35 -7.01
CA MET A 1 10.73 -10.11 -6.51
C MET A 1 9.47 -10.31 -5.67
N ILE A 2 8.48 -11.00 -6.18
CA ILE A 2 7.25 -11.28 -5.43
C ILE A 2 7.56 -12.02 -4.13
N LYS A 3 8.50 -12.96 -4.20
CA LYS A 3 8.94 -13.71 -3.02
C LYS A 3 9.49 -12.78 -1.93
N GLU A 4 10.30 -11.81 -2.28
CA GLU A 4 10.83 -10.84 -1.32
C GLU A 4 9.74 -10.00 -0.68
N ILE A 5 8.76 -9.59 -1.47
CA ILE A 5 7.63 -8.80 -0.98
C ILE A 5 6.81 -9.61 0.03
N VAL A 6 6.55 -10.87 -0.28
CA VAL A 6 5.81 -11.78 0.62
C VAL A 6 6.59 -11.99 1.91
N GLU A 7 7.89 -12.20 1.82
CA GLU A 7 8.73 -12.38 3.01
C GLU A 7 8.71 -11.14 3.90
N ARG A 8 8.80 -9.96 3.32
CA ARG A 8 8.73 -8.71 4.08
C ARG A 8 7.36 -8.50 4.71
N TRP A 9 6.30 -8.88 4.00
CA TRP A 9 4.96 -8.82 4.55
C TRP A 9 4.83 -9.72 5.78
N GLU A 10 5.23 -10.98 5.66
CA GLU A 10 5.14 -11.93 6.77
C GLU A 10 5.96 -11.47 7.99
N LYS A 11 7.11 -10.86 7.74
CA LYS A 11 7.98 -10.36 8.81
C LYS A 11 7.42 -9.11 9.48
N ASN A 12 6.84 -8.20 8.72
CA ASN A 12 6.53 -6.85 9.18
C ASN A 12 5.04 -6.53 9.33
N LYS A 13 4.15 -7.44 8.93
CA LYS A 13 2.70 -7.18 9.03
C LYS A 13 2.24 -6.81 10.44
N GLY A 14 2.86 -7.40 11.46
CA GLY A 14 2.55 -7.07 12.85
C GLY A 14 2.87 -5.63 13.20
N LYS A 15 3.93 -5.08 12.62
CA LYS A 15 4.31 -3.68 12.84
C LYS A 15 3.28 -2.74 12.20
N LEU A 16 2.77 -3.11 11.03
CA LEU A 16 1.73 -2.33 10.36
C LEU A 16 0.43 -2.36 11.18
N ARG A 17 0.03 -3.53 11.67
CA ARG A 17 -1.16 -3.66 12.51
C ARG A 17 -1.04 -2.80 13.77
N ALA A 18 0.12 -2.83 14.43
CA ALA A 18 0.37 -2.03 15.62
C ALA A 18 0.27 -0.53 15.32
N HIS A 19 0.79 -0.10 14.19
CA HIS A 19 0.73 1.30 13.76
C HIS A 19 -0.73 1.74 13.54
N ILE A 20 -1.52 0.95 12.81
CA ILE A 20 -2.93 1.27 12.56
C ILE A 20 -3.72 1.31 13.88
N THR A 21 -3.46 0.36 14.76
CA THR A 21 -4.13 0.29 16.07
C THR A 21 -3.81 1.53 16.90
N LYS A 22 -2.56 1.97 16.90
CA LYS A 22 -2.12 3.14 17.65
C LYS A 22 -2.74 4.42 17.14
N GLU A 23 -2.84 4.57 15.82
CA GLU A 23 -3.45 5.76 15.20
C GLU A 23 -4.96 5.81 15.44
N GLY A 24 -5.62 4.65 15.51
CA GLY A 24 -7.04 4.56 15.82
C GLY A 24 -7.93 5.28 14.81
N GLU A 25 -8.88 6.06 15.31
CA GLU A 25 -9.84 6.75 14.45
C GLU A 25 -9.20 7.71 13.45
N SER A 26 -8.07 8.32 13.81
CA SER A 26 -7.39 9.25 12.90
C SER A 26 -6.89 8.56 11.63
N TYR A 27 -6.67 7.25 11.68
CA TYR A 27 -6.21 6.50 10.52
C TYR A 27 -7.26 6.50 9.39
N LYS A 28 -8.52 6.65 9.73
CA LYS A 28 -9.60 6.67 8.73
C LYS A 28 -9.46 7.80 7.72
N GLU A 29 -8.76 8.87 8.09
CA GLU A 29 -8.54 10.02 7.22
C GLU A 29 -7.43 9.83 6.20
N LYS A 30 -6.62 8.78 6.35
CA LYS A 30 -5.45 8.57 5.48
C LYS A 30 -5.80 8.14 4.05
N GLY A 31 -6.85 7.35 3.88
CA GLY A 31 -7.24 6.84 2.57
C GLY A 31 -6.27 5.80 2.03
N TYR A 32 -6.55 5.36 0.81
CA TYR A 32 -5.75 4.32 0.15
C TYR A 32 -4.29 4.72 -0.01
N GLU A 33 -4.04 5.98 -0.41
CA GLU A 33 -2.67 6.47 -0.61
C GLU A 33 -1.88 6.44 0.70
N GLY A 34 -2.50 6.88 1.80
CA GLY A 34 -1.86 6.86 3.10
C GLY A 34 -1.54 5.46 3.59
N LEU A 35 -2.47 4.52 3.37
CA LEU A 35 -2.23 3.12 3.72
C LEU A 35 -1.06 2.56 2.90
N LEU A 36 -1.02 2.83 1.59
CA LEU A 36 0.07 2.32 0.76
C LEU A 36 1.41 2.92 1.17
N LYS A 37 1.46 4.19 1.52
CA LYS A 37 2.69 4.81 2.03
C LYS A 37 3.17 4.11 3.30
N ASP A 38 2.26 3.76 4.19
CA ASP A 38 2.60 3.02 5.40
C ASP A 38 3.08 1.61 5.08
N ILE A 39 2.46 0.94 4.10
CA ILE A 39 2.92 -0.37 3.64
C ILE A 39 4.37 -0.26 3.14
N ILE A 40 4.67 0.75 2.34
CA ILE A 40 6.01 0.95 1.81
C ILE A 40 7.00 1.20 2.95
N ASN A 41 6.68 2.12 3.85
CA ASN A 41 7.62 2.53 4.89
C ASN A 41 7.76 1.52 6.04
N ILE A 42 6.71 0.82 6.38
CA ILE A 42 6.72 -0.11 7.52
C ILE A 42 7.02 -1.54 7.09
N VAL A 43 6.45 -1.97 5.98
CA VAL A 43 6.56 -3.37 5.53
C VAL A 43 7.71 -3.56 4.54
N LEU A 44 7.73 -2.78 3.48
CA LEU A 44 8.69 -2.99 2.39
C LEU A 44 10.07 -2.41 2.68
N ASN A 45 10.13 -1.26 3.35
CA ASN A 45 11.39 -0.62 3.73
C ASN A 45 11.80 -1.10 5.12
N ASP A 46 12.30 -2.31 5.17
CA ASP A 46 12.70 -2.96 6.42
C ASP A 46 14.06 -2.42 6.85
N ASP A 47 14.14 -1.91 8.08
CA ASP A 47 15.39 -1.40 8.67
C ASP A 47 16.46 -2.48 8.79
N GLU A 48 16.04 -3.74 8.82
CA GLU A 48 16.95 -4.88 8.87
C GLU A 48 17.28 -5.43 7.48
N ALA A 49 16.82 -4.74 6.43
CA ALA A 49 17.12 -5.17 5.06
C ALA A 49 18.63 -5.22 4.85
N ASP A 50 19.07 -6.20 4.08
CA ASP A 50 20.46 -6.33 3.72
C ASP A 50 20.92 -5.05 3.02
N PHE A 51 22.17 -4.70 3.23
CA PHE A 51 22.82 -3.54 2.61
C PHE A 51 22.57 -3.45 1.09
N PHE A 52 22.43 -4.59 0.43
CA PHE A 52 22.22 -4.64 -1.01
C PHE A 52 20.76 -4.58 -1.44
N GLU A 53 19.82 -4.66 -0.50
CA GLU A 53 18.40 -4.56 -0.82
C GLU A 53 18.00 -3.11 -0.95
N LYS A 54 17.27 -2.81 -2.03
CA LYS A 54 16.83 -1.45 -2.29
C LYS A 54 15.55 -1.13 -1.51
N CYS A 55 15.48 0.09 -1.02
CA CYS A 55 14.26 0.63 -0.42
C CYS A 55 13.43 1.33 -1.50
N TYR A 56 12.16 1.52 -1.21
CA TYR A 56 11.23 2.22 -2.10
C TYR A 56 10.98 3.62 -1.59
N ASN A 57 10.68 4.54 -2.50
CA ASN A 57 10.43 5.94 -2.15
C ASN A 57 8.93 6.25 -2.22
N ALA A 58 8.27 6.24 -1.07
CA ALA A 58 6.84 6.53 -0.98
C ALA A 58 6.51 7.99 -1.32
N GLU A 59 7.45 8.91 -1.14
CA GLU A 59 7.24 10.33 -1.42
C GLU A 59 7.17 10.64 -2.91
N LYS A 60 7.73 9.77 -3.74
CA LYS A 60 7.69 9.92 -5.21
C LYS A 60 6.60 9.08 -5.85
N MET A 61 5.53 8.85 -5.12
CA MET A 61 4.40 8.07 -5.61
C MET A 61 3.59 8.90 -6.61
N THR A 62 3.22 8.26 -7.73
CA THR A 62 2.28 8.81 -8.71
C THR A 62 0.95 8.09 -8.54
N VAL A 63 -0.13 8.86 -8.48
CA VAL A 63 -1.48 8.31 -8.35
C VAL A 63 -2.26 8.63 -9.61
N ILE A 64 -2.83 7.61 -10.23
CA ILE A 64 -3.70 7.77 -11.40
C ILE A 64 -5.10 7.38 -10.97
N ASP A 65 -6.04 8.31 -11.12
CA ASP A 65 -7.44 8.10 -10.78
C ASP A 65 -8.24 7.94 -12.08
N ASP A 66 -8.78 6.77 -12.30
CA ASP A 66 -9.53 6.42 -13.50
C ASP A 66 -11.02 6.32 -13.18
N GLY A 67 -11.64 7.44 -12.83
CA GLY A 67 -13.08 7.46 -12.57
C GLY A 67 -13.53 8.68 -11.78
N ASP A 68 -14.85 8.84 -11.66
CA ASP A 68 -15.48 9.93 -10.91
C ASP A 68 -16.12 9.43 -9.63
N TYR A 69 -17.27 8.74 -9.75
CA TYR A 69 -17.97 8.20 -8.59
C TYR A 69 -17.48 6.83 -8.20
N GLN A 70 -17.00 6.08 -9.17
CA GLN A 70 -16.35 4.80 -8.95
C GLN A 70 -15.32 4.60 -10.04
N GLY A 71 -14.27 3.87 -9.73
CA GLY A 71 -13.18 3.66 -10.67
C GLY A 71 -12.04 2.90 -10.02
N THR A 72 -10.84 3.11 -10.58
CA THR A 72 -9.63 2.45 -10.12
C THR A 72 -8.58 3.50 -9.81
N LEU A 73 -7.95 3.37 -8.64
CA LEU A 73 -6.77 4.15 -8.29
C LEU A 73 -5.56 3.27 -8.58
N ILE A 74 -4.63 3.79 -9.37
CA ILE A 74 -3.38 3.11 -9.68
C ILE A 74 -2.26 3.88 -9.00
N PHE A 75 -1.47 3.18 -8.20
CA PHE A 75 -0.36 3.76 -7.47
C PHE A 75 0.95 3.24 -8.05
N ILE A 76 1.84 4.15 -8.43
CA ILE A 76 3.14 3.82 -9.02
C ILE A 76 4.21 4.45 -8.14
N PHE A 77 5.19 3.67 -7.70
CA PHE A 77 6.25 4.18 -6.84
C PHE A 77 7.59 3.53 -7.20
N PRO A 78 8.68 4.32 -7.13
CA PRO A 78 10.00 3.84 -7.53
C PRO A 78 10.82 3.29 -6.37
N TYR A 79 11.88 2.55 -6.72
CA TYR A 79 12.99 2.38 -5.79
C TYR A 79 13.58 3.75 -5.47
N ASP A 80 14.20 3.87 -4.31
CA ASP A 80 14.84 5.11 -3.88
C ASP A 80 16.22 5.24 -4.54
N THR A 81 16.21 5.59 -5.81
CA THR A 81 17.42 5.81 -6.61
C THR A 81 17.33 7.16 -7.31
N TYR A 82 18.47 7.66 -7.79
CA TYR A 82 18.54 8.98 -8.42
C TYR A 82 17.68 9.08 -9.69
N GLN A 83 17.79 8.12 -10.58
CA GLN A 83 17.01 8.10 -11.82
C GLN A 83 16.52 6.68 -12.06
N PRO A 84 15.36 6.32 -11.48
CA PRO A 84 14.88 4.95 -11.63
C PRO A 84 14.50 4.65 -13.08
N SER A 85 14.92 3.46 -13.55
CA SER A 85 14.46 2.96 -14.84
C SER A 85 13.05 2.38 -14.70
N ALA A 86 12.39 2.08 -15.83
CA ALA A 86 11.04 1.54 -15.81
C ALA A 86 10.93 0.28 -14.93
N SER A 87 11.93 -0.59 -14.98
CA SER A 87 11.93 -1.83 -14.18
C SER A 87 12.14 -1.59 -12.69
N GLU A 88 12.45 -0.37 -12.27
CA GLU A 88 12.64 -0.02 -10.88
C GLU A 88 11.40 0.64 -10.26
N TYR A 89 10.26 0.61 -10.96
CA TYR A 89 8.98 1.04 -10.42
C TYR A 89 8.10 -0.17 -10.13
N LEU A 90 7.33 -0.06 -9.04
CA LEU A 90 6.27 -1.01 -8.74
C LEU A 90 4.93 -0.29 -8.87
N TYR A 91 3.89 -1.05 -9.14
CA TYR A 91 2.54 -0.50 -9.12
C TYR A 91 1.56 -1.48 -8.49
N THR A 92 0.51 -0.91 -7.92
CA THR A 92 -0.63 -1.66 -7.42
C THR A 92 -1.88 -0.83 -7.68
N SER A 93 -3.05 -1.43 -7.58
CA SER A 93 -4.30 -0.73 -7.82
C SER A 93 -5.38 -1.15 -6.84
N VAL A 94 -6.33 -0.24 -6.60
CA VAL A 94 -7.52 -0.52 -5.79
C VAL A 94 -8.73 0.05 -6.49
N GLY A 95 -9.88 -0.64 -6.36
CA GLY A 95 -11.15 -0.11 -6.83
C GLY A 95 -11.79 0.74 -5.74
N TYR A 96 -12.50 1.77 -6.13
CA TYR A 96 -13.27 2.59 -5.21
C TYR A 96 -14.66 2.86 -5.77
N GLY A 97 -15.58 3.27 -4.90
CA GLY A 97 -16.96 3.51 -5.31
C GLY A 97 -17.65 4.53 -4.44
N SER A 98 -18.88 4.87 -4.82
CA SER A 98 -19.69 5.89 -4.16
C SER A 98 -20.54 5.36 -3.00
N CYS A 99 -20.47 4.07 -2.73
CA CYS A 99 -21.26 3.46 -1.63
C CYS A 99 -20.36 2.52 -0.83
N SER A 100 -20.76 2.24 0.42
CA SER A 100 -19.97 1.38 1.30
C SER A 100 -19.81 -0.05 0.78
N GLY A 101 -20.75 -0.51 -0.05
CA GLY A 101 -20.62 -1.82 -0.70
C GLY A 101 -19.73 -1.80 -1.92
N CYS A 102 -19.35 -0.64 -2.42
CA CYS A 102 -18.56 -0.44 -3.62
C CYS A 102 -17.12 -0.05 -3.32
N ASP A 103 -16.86 0.41 -2.10
CA ASP A 103 -15.57 0.97 -1.69
C ASP A 103 -15.10 0.31 -0.40
N THR A 104 -13.97 -0.40 -0.50
CA THR A 104 -13.44 -1.16 0.63
C THR A 104 -13.09 -0.24 1.82
N TRP A 105 -12.54 0.94 1.54
CA TRP A 105 -12.17 1.87 2.60
C TRP A 105 -13.41 2.37 3.33
N GLU A 106 -14.43 2.79 2.58
CA GLU A 106 -15.67 3.29 3.15
C GLU A 106 -16.38 2.20 3.97
N ALA A 107 -16.38 0.97 3.49
CA ALA A 107 -16.93 -0.16 4.23
C ALA A 107 -16.19 -0.38 5.55
N ALA A 108 -14.86 -0.25 5.53
CA ALA A 108 -14.05 -0.41 6.72
C ALA A 108 -14.26 0.72 7.73
N GLU A 109 -14.40 1.97 7.26
CA GLU A 109 -14.65 3.12 8.13
C GLU A 109 -15.94 2.96 8.95
N THR A 110 -16.96 2.36 8.35
CA THR A 110 -18.28 2.23 8.98
C THR A 110 -18.49 0.88 9.66
N GLY A 111 -17.51 -0.04 9.51
CA GLY A 111 -17.62 -1.38 10.08
C GLY A 111 -17.05 -1.48 11.50
N ASP A 112 -17.19 -2.66 12.10
CA ASP A 112 -16.78 -2.92 13.47
C ASP A 112 -15.34 -3.42 13.60
N ASN A 113 -14.69 -3.73 12.49
CA ASN A 113 -13.36 -4.34 12.50
C ASN A 113 -12.41 -3.56 11.60
N PHE A 114 -12.25 -2.28 11.89
CA PHE A 114 -11.44 -1.38 11.05
C PHE A 114 -10.02 -1.89 10.87
N VAL A 115 -9.34 -2.23 11.97
CA VAL A 115 -7.94 -2.68 11.90
C VAL A 115 -7.82 -3.96 11.06
N GLY A 116 -8.69 -4.94 11.29
CA GLY A 116 -8.69 -6.17 10.52
C GLY A 116 -8.96 -5.94 9.04
N ASP A 117 -9.92 -5.04 8.74
CA ASP A 117 -10.26 -4.70 7.36
C ASP A 117 -9.10 -3.98 6.66
N MET A 118 -8.40 -3.10 7.38
CA MET A 118 -7.21 -2.44 6.82
C MET A 118 -6.10 -3.44 6.56
N MET A 119 -5.89 -4.42 7.43
CA MET A 119 -4.89 -5.46 7.21
C MET A 119 -5.23 -6.33 5.99
N THR A 120 -6.50 -6.63 5.80
CA THR A 120 -6.97 -7.37 4.62
C THR A 120 -6.74 -6.57 3.34
N LEU A 121 -7.07 -5.28 3.37
CA LEU A 121 -6.84 -4.40 2.23
C LEU A 121 -5.36 -4.27 1.92
N ALA A 122 -4.52 -4.12 2.95
CA ALA A 122 -3.08 -4.04 2.78
C ALA A 122 -2.53 -5.32 2.12
N LEU A 123 -3.03 -6.47 2.53
CA LEU A 123 -2.62 -7.74 1.92
C LEU A 123 -3.02 -7.79 0.45
N HIS A 124 -4.22 -7.33 0.10
CA HIS A 124 -4.66 -7.28 -1.29
C HIS A 124 -3.77 -6.36 -2.13
N MET A 125 -3.35 -5.22 -1.58
CA MET A 125 -2.43 -4.33 -2.27
C MET A 125 -1.08 -5.00 -2.50
N ILE A 126 -0.58 -5.71 -1.50
CA ILE A 126 0.68 -6.48 -1.60
C ILE A 126 0.57 -7.55 -2.68
N GLN A 127 -0.55 -8.29 -2.70
CA GLN A 127 -0.77 -9.36 -3.66
C GLN A 127 -0.90 -8.86 -5.10
N SER A 128 -1.37 -7.65 -5.29
CA SER A 128 -1.54 -7.07 -6.62
C SER A 128 -0.34 -6.27 -7.10
N MET A 129 0.70 -6.13 -6.27
CA MET A 129 1.90 -5.40 -6.67
C MET A 129 2.63 -6.09 -7.81
N LYS A 130 3.02 -5.30 -8.79
CA LYS A 130 3.75 -5.77 -9.96
C LYS A 130 4.87 -4.81 -10.30
N ARG A 131 5.93 -5.35 -10.89
CA ARG A 131 7.01 -4.54 -11.43
C ARG A 131 6.54 -3.93 -12.74
N MET A 132 6.82 -2.65 -12.92
CA MET A 132 6.54 -1.95 -14.16
C MET A 132 7.62 -2.31 -15.16
N GLU A 133 7.23 -2.97 -16.26
CA GLU A 133 8.17 -3.38 -17.29
C GLU A 133 7.81 -2.71 -18.61
N ASP A 134 8.79 -2.63 -19.48
CA ASP A 134 8.61 -2.01 -20.81
C ASP A 134 7.63 -2.79 -21.67
#